data_575ae6316f25f6516be282a0aad6f4c9
#
_entry.id   575ae6316f25f6516be282a0aad6f4c9
#
_cell.length_a   1.000
_cell.length_b   1.000
_cell.length_c   1.000
_cell.angle_alpha   90.00
_cell.angle_beta   90.00
_cell.angle_gamma   90.00
#
_symmetry.space_group_name_H-M   'P 1'
#
loop_
_entity.id
_entity.type
_entity.pdbx_description
1 polymer ?
#
loop_
_entity_poly.entity_id
_entity_poly.type
_entity_poly.pdbx_seq_one_letter_code
_entity_poly.pdbx_strand_id
1 'polypeptide(L)'
;MKPKDKKILKPHRPARLKNTRLLDLEVLDELPDNIKFKAKRTPEKVAETYKKDMQLISGRILEIKSNYQYTIEANNKTFTATLSGRLKQFAFHSKSIVAVGDYVELDIVAEPPRIENILPRKNTLTRYLGSNFQRPTILAANIDQVIVTSSWRKPMIKPGLIDRYLCLAALDNIDAIIIINKVDLCEDREKLEETVSYYKNVGYTLLYTSALTGEGIDELYELLKNRDSVFSGQSGTGKSSIINRLEPSLNLPTAEVSDYNEKGKHTTTSTILIPWSFGGHLLDTPGIKTVHLAKDTKSQIPRIFPGFATLAPLCYFNDCTHTHEEHCAVLSALEEGKIPTNRYLSYVSLLNSL
;
A
#
# COMPACT_ATOMS: atom_id res chain seq x y z
N MET A 1 54.04 -20.27 34.80
CA MET A 1 52.68 -20.08 34.28
C MET A 1 52.78 -19.99 32.78
N LYS A 2 52.23 -20.99 32.03
CA LYS A 2 52.21 -21.03 30.57
C LYS A 2 50.99 -20.25 30.05
N PRO A 3 51.08 -19.51 28.92
CA PRO A 3 49.94 -18.77 28.37
C PRO A 3 48.95 -19.73 27.67
N LYS A 4 47.65 -19.48 27.90
CA LYS A 4 46.53 -20.24 27.34
C LYS A 4 46.35 -19.92 25.84
N ASP A 5 46.29 -20.97 25.04
CA ASP A 5 46.05 -20.94 23.61
C ASP A 5 44.74 -20.23 23.25
N LYS A 6 44.82 -19.17 22.45
CA LYS A 6 43.66 -18.55 21.78
C LYS A 6 43.23 -19.49 20.67
N LYS A 7 42.06 -20.12 20.82
CA LYS A 7 41.36 -20.81 19.71
C LYS A 7 41.02 -19.79 18.62
N ILE A 8 41.70 -19.90 17.49
CA ILE A 8 41.39 -19.20 16.26
C ILE A 8 40.10 -19.80 15.72
N LEU A 9 39.00 -19.04 15.79
CA LEU A 9 37.72 -19.40 15.10
C LEU A 9 37.98 -19.44 13.60
N LYS A 10 37.87 -20.61 13.02
CA LYS A 10 37.89 -20.77 11.55
C LYS A 10 36.75 -20.00 10.94
N PRO A 11 36.94 -19.23 9.85
CA PRO A 11 35.87 -18.52 9.20
C PRO A 11 34.83 -19.51 8.69
N HIS A 12 33.54 -19.23 8.96
CA HIS A 12 32.43 -20.00 8.45
C HIS A 12 32.48 -20.01 6.89
N ARG A 13 32.61 -21.20 6.31
CA ARG A 13 32.49 -21.36 4.87
C ARG A 13 31.04 -21.04 4.51
N PRO A 14 30.78 -20.13 3.54
CA PRO A 14 29.43 -19.90 3.06
C PRO A 14 28.86 -21.19 2.46
N ALA A 15 27.60 -21.48 2.78
CA ALA A 15 26.89 -22.63 2.23
C ALA A 15 26.95 -22.60 0.70
N ARG A 16 27.45 -23.66 0.07
CA ARG A 16 27.44 -23.81 -1.39
C ARG A 16 26.00 -24.06 -1.85
N LEU A 17 25.38 -23.06 -2.46
CA LEU A 17 24.12 -23.22 -3.20
C LEU A 17 24.41 -24.07 -4.44
N LYS A 18 23.85 -25.27 -4.46
CA LYS A 18 23.85 -26.13 -5.65
C LYS A 18 22.63 -25.76 -6.48
N ASN A 19 22.82 -25.37 -7.73
CA ASN A 19 21.82 -25.06 -8.76
C ASN A 19 21.12 -23.71 -8.65
N THR A 20 21.82 -22.62 -9.00
CA THR A 20 21.21 -21.34 -9.36
C THR A 20 21.04 -21.28 -10.88
N ARG A 21 19.80 -21.27 -11.38
CA ARG A 21 19.47 -20.92 -12.75
C ARG A 21 19.40 -19.40 -12.89
N LEU A 22 19.73 -18.91 -14.07
CA LEU A 22 19.74 -17.51 -14.44
C LEU A 22 18.47 -16.78 -13.94
N LEU A 23 18.72 -15.74 -13.17
CA LEU A 23 17.74 -14.71 -12.82
C LEU A 23 17.80 -13.63 -13.90
N ASP A 24 16.67 -12.99 -14.19
CA ASP A 24 16.66 -11.77 -14.94
C ASP A 24 17.53 -10.73 -14.24
N LEU A 25 18.39 -10.05 -15.01
CA LEU A 25 19.44 -9.14 -14.51
C LEU A 25 18.89 -7.99 -13.62
N GLU A 26 17.64 -7.60 -13.84
CA GLU A 26 17.00 -6.51 -13.09
C GLU A 26 16.74 -6.84 -11.62
N VAL A 27 16.55 -8.12 -11.26
CA VAL A 27 16.36 -8.55 -9.87
C VAL A 27 17.69 -8.67 -9.12
N LEU A 28 18.82 -8.73 -9.84
CA LEU A 28 20.17 -8.84 -9.25
C LEU A 28 20.70 -7.51 -8.72
N ASP A 29 20.22 -6.38 -9.26
CA ASP A 29 20.69 -5.05 -8.87
C ASP A 29 20.12 -4.59 -7.51
N GLU A 30 19.00 -5.19 -7.07
CA GLU A 30 18.39 -4.91 -5.77
C GLU A 30 18.95 -5.76 -4.61
N LEU A 31 19.88 -6.67 -4.88
CA LEU A 31 20.47 -7.53 -3.85
C LEU A 31 21.67 -6.86 -3.17
N PRO A 32 21.81 -6.98 -1.83
CA PRO A 32 22.99 -6.48 -1.12
C PRO A 32 24.29 -7.06 -1.69
N ASP A 33 25.32 -6.25 -1.80
CA ASP A 33 26.63 -6.57 -2.42
C ASP A 33 27.35 -7.82 -1.85
N ASN A 34 26.97 -8.29 -0.68
CA ASN A 34 27.52 -9.51 -0.07
C ASN A 34 26.91 -10.81 -0.60
N ILE A 35 25.95 -10.72 -1.56
CA ILE A 35 25.31 -11.90 -2.19
C ILE A 35 25.64 -11.96 -3.69
N LYS A 36 26.86 -11.65 -4.09
CA LYS A 36 27.30 -11.86 -5.49
C LYS A 36 27.64 -13.32 -5.71
N PHE A 37 26.78 -14.02 -6.44
CA PHE A 37 26.99 -15.41 -6.81
C PHE A 37 27.88 -15.53 -8.06
N LYS A 38 28.90 -16.38 -8.01
CA LYS A 38 29.54 -16.89 -9.23
C LYS A 38 28.59 -17.91 -9.87
N ALA A 39 27.84 -17.49 -10.86
CA ALA A 39 27.01 -18.38 -11.67
C ALA A 39 27.91 -19.40 -12.39
N LYS A 40 27.76 -20.69 -12.08
CA LYS A 40 28.26 -21.77 -12.95
C LYS A 40 27.25 -21.94 -14.08
N ARG A 41 27.69 -21.74 -15.32
CA ARG A 41 26.91 -22.06 -16.52
C ARG A 41 26.42 -23.51 -16.42
N THR A 42 25.12 -23.69 -16.31
CA THR A 42 24.48 -25.02 -16.51
C THR A 42 24.31 -25.25 -18.00
N PRO A 43 24.55 -26.45 -18.51
CA PRO A 43 24.37 -26.75 -19.95
C PRO A 43 22.90 -26.46 -20.34
N GLU A 44 22.73 -25.75 -21.45
CA GLU A 44 21.41 -25.32 -22.00
C GLU A 44 20.42 -26.48 -22.16
N LYS A 45 20.89 -27.69 -22.38
CA LYS A 45 20.08 -28.93 -22.53
C LYS A 45 19.25 -29.29 -21.28
N VAL A 46 19.68 -28.90 -20.05
CA VAL A 46 18.92 -29.20 -18.83
C VAL A 46 17.80 -28.18 -18.63
N ALA A 47 17.98 -26.95 -19.14
CA ALA A 47 16.96 -25.91 -19.06
C ALA A 47 15.75 -26.17 -19.98
N GLU A 48 15.97 -26.76 -21.15
CA GLU A 48 14.90 -27.07 -22.11
C GLU A 48 14.00 -28.24 -21.66
N THR A 49 14.57 -29.26 -21.00
CA THR A 49 13.79 -30.43 -20.57
C THR A 49 12.78 -30.12 -19.48
N TYR A 50 13.08 -29.16 -18.59
CA TYR A 50 12.17 -28.75 -17.52
C TYR A 50 11.10 -27.70 -17.95
N LYS A 51 11.28 -27.04 -19.10
CA LYS A 51 10.27 -26.10 -19.64
C LYS A 51 9.18 -26.80 -20.45
N LYS A 52 9.41 -28.04 -20.88
CA LYS A 52 8.53 -28.72 -21.83
C LYS A 52 7.20 -29.19 -21.23
N ASP A 53 7.10 -29.35 -19.93
CA ASP A 53 5.92 -29.87 -19.24
C ASP A 53 5.20 -28.86 -18.34
N MET A 54 5.62 -27.59 -18.33
CA MET A 54 4.96 -26.52 -17.54
C MET A 54 3.82 -25.90 -18.33
N GLN A 55 2.65 -25.82 -17.72
CA GLN A 55 1.56 -25.00 -18.22
C GLN A 55 1.43 -23.76 -17.35
N LEU A 56 2.00 -22.64 -17.82
CA LEU A 56 1.97 -21.38 -17.12
C LEU A 56 0.70 -20.61 -17.48
N ILE A 57 0.00 -20.13 -16.45
CA ILE A 57 -1.11 -19.18 -16.58
C ILE A 57 -0.83 -17.95 -15.72
N SER A 58 -1.33 -16.79 -16.15
CA SER A 58 -1.28 -15.58 -15.35
C SER A 58 -2.32 -15.64 -14.25
N GLY A 59 -1.92 -15.28 -13.03
CA GLY A 59 -2.81 -15.23 -11.88
C GLY A 59 -2.49 -14.06 -10.97
N ARG A 60 -3.40 -13.79 -10.03
CA ARG A 60 -3.27 -12.72 -9.06
C ARG A 60 -3.34 -13.25 -7.63
N ILE A 61 -2.43 -12.81 -6.77
CA ILE A 61 -2.41 -13.21 -5.37
C ILE A 61 -3.49 -12.47 -4.60
N LEU A 62 -4.47 -13.21 -4.09
CA LEU A 62 -5.55 -12.67 -3.26
C LEU A 62 -5.19 -12.69 -1.77
N GLU A 63 -4.48 -13.72 -1.32
CA GLU A 63 -4.17 -13.91 0.11
C GLU A 63 -2.85 -14.66 0.28
N ILE A 64 -2.12 -14.28 1.32
CA ILE A 64 -0.92 -15.00 1.76
C ILE A 64 -1.25 -15.71 3.08
N LYS A 65 -1.33 -17.04 3.04
CA LYS A 65 -1.58 -17.88 4.21
C LYS A 65 -0.26 -18.24 4.91
N SER A 66 -0.38 -18.82 6.10
CA SER A 66 0.76 -19.40 6.80
C SER A 66 1.44 -20.50 5.95
N ASN A 67 2.71 -20.79 6.25
CA ASN A 67 3.48 -21.86 5.59
C ASN A 67 3.70 -21.69 4.07
N TYR A 68 3.85 -20.45 3.60
CA TYR A 68 4.12 -20.16 2.17
C TYR A 68 3.04 -20.71 1.23
N GLN A 69 1.79 -20.71 1.66
CA GLN A 69 0.64 -20.99 0.84
C GLN A 69 -0.02 -19.69 0.37
N TYR A 70 -0.41 -19.66 -0.89
CA TYR A 70 -0.95 -18.47 -1.55
C TYR A 70 -2.29 -18.83 -2.19
N THR A 71 -3.29 -18.01 -1.94
CA THR A 71 -4.56 -18.07 -2.67
C THR A 71 -4.42 -17.19 -3.90
N ILE A 72 -4.60 -17.78 -5.09
CA ILE A 72 -4.39 -17.13 -6.38
C ILE A 72 -5.67 -17.24 -7.20
N GLU A 73 -6.11 -16.13 -7.76
CA GLU A 73 -7.14 -16.09 -8.78
C GLU A 73 -6.52 -16.13 -10.16
N ALA A 74 -6.97 -17.07 -11.02
CA ALA A 74 -6.56 -17.17 -12.42
C ALA A 74 -7.70 -17.78 -13.24
N ASN A 75 -8.02 -17.21 -14.41
CA ASN A 75 -9.09 -17.69 -15.30
C ASN A 75 -10.42 -17.92 -14.57
N ASN A 76 -10.84 -16.99 -13.70
CA ASN A 76 -12.05 -17.07 -12.87
C ASN A 76 -12.12 -18.30 -11.95
N LYS A 77 -10.96 -18.86 -11.59
CA LYS A 77 -10.82 -19.95 -10.63
C LYS A 77 -9.83 -19.59 -9.56
N THR A 78 -10.03 -20.15 -8.37
CA THR A 78 -9.13 -19.96 -7.24
C THR A 78 -8.24 -21.18 -7.05
N PHE A 79 -6.93 -20.95 -6.94
CA PHE A 79 -5.92 -21.96 -6.71
C PHE A 79 -5.24 -21.74 -5.37
N THR A 80 -4.90 -22.83 -4.69
CA THR A 80 -3.95 -22.79 -3.57
C THR A 80 -2.59 -23.25 -4.10
N ALA A 81 -1.62 -22.35 -4.08
CA ALA A 81 -0.29 -22.58 -4.65
C ALA A 81 0.83 -22.40 -3.64
N THR A 82 2.02 -22.86 -3.98
CA THR A 82 3.26 -22.64 -3.23
C THR A 82 4.31 -21.99 -4.12
N LEU A 83 5.38 -21.43 -3.53
CA LEU A 83 6.51 -20.91 -4.32
C LEU A 83 7.29 -22.07 -4.94
N SER A 84 7.81 -21.86 -6.13
CA SER A 84 8.82 -22.75 -6.72
C SER A 84 10.08 -22.78 -5.85
N GLY A 85 10.87 -23.85 -6.01
CA GLY A 85 12.12 -24.00 -5.25
C GLY A 85 13.07 -22.81 -5.41
N ARG A 86 13.07 -22.19 -6.60
CA ARG A 86 13.85 -21.01 -6.91
C ARG A 86 13.39 -19.81 -6.07
N LEU A 87 12.11 -19.50 -6.09
CA LEU A 87 11.55 -18.38 -5.34
C LEU A 87 11.65 -18.58 -3.83
N LYS A 88 11.53 -19.82 -3.33
CA LYS A 88 11.72 -20.12 -1.91
C LYS A 88 13.10 -19.73 -1.40
N GLN A 89 14.16 -19.92 -2.20
CA GLN A 89 15.53 -19.53 -1.80
C GLN A 89 15.63 -18.01 -1.57
N PHE A 90 14.93 -17.19 -2.37
CA PHE A 90 14.88 -15.73 -2.17
C PHE A 90 14.01 -15.34 -0.97
N ALA A 91 12.89 -16.04 -0.75
CA ALA A 91 11.99 -15.78 0.37
C ALA A 91 12.67 -15.93 1.74
N PHE A 92 13.70 -16.78 1.88
CA PHE A 92 14.51 -16.89 3.09
C PHE A 92 15.33 -15.63 3.39
N HIS A 93 15.65 -14.82 2.38
CA HIS A 93 16.48 -13.62 2.51
C HIS A 93 15.68 -12.32 2.51
N SER A 94 14.41 -12.34 2.06
CA SER A 94 13.55 -11.17 2.00
C SER A 94 12.11 -11.53 2.42
N LYS A 95 11.59 -10.86 3.46
CA LYS A 95 10.20 -11.03 3.92
C LYS A 95 9.14 -10.51 2.95
N SER A 96 9.53 -9.83 1.87
CA SER A 96 8.62 -9.08 0.98
C SER A 96 8.71 -9.48 -0.48
N ILE A 97 9.17 -10.71 -0.78
CA ILE A 97 9.25 -11.18 -2.18
C ILE A 97 7.87 -11.21 -2.81
N VAL A 98 6.87 -11.70 -2.09
CA VAL A 98 5.50 -11.82 -2.56
C VAL A 98 4.59 -10.95 -1.71
N ALA A 99 3.72 -10.20 -2.36
CA ALA A 99 2.69 -9.39 -1.71
C ALA A 99 1.30 -9.76 -2.23
N VAL A 100 0.28 -9.46 -1.43
CA VAL A 100 -1.11 -9.52 -1.90
C VAL A 100 -1.28 -8.53 -3.06
N GLY A 101 -1.94 -8.95 -4.13
CA GLY A 101 -2.09 -8.15 -5.34
C GLY A 101 -0.98 -8.33 -6.38
N ASP A 102 0.08 -9.10 -6.10
CA ASP A 102 1.07 -9.44 -7.12
C ASP A 102 0.44 -10.24 -8.26
N TYR A 103 0.82 -9.90 -9.48
CA TYR A 103 0.60 -10.75 -10.64
C TYR A 103 1.72 -11.78 -10.75
N VAL A 104 1.36 -13.01 -11.01
CA VAL A 104 2.29 -14.14 -11.02
C VAL A 104 2.05 -15.07 -12.21
N GLU A 105 3.08 -15.80 -12.61
CA GLU A 105 2.95 -16.95 -13.49
C GLU A 105 2.87 -18.22 -12.64
N LEU A 106 1.76 -18.93 -12.81
CA LEU A 106 1.40 -20.13 -12.07
C LEU A 106 1.51 -21.36 -12.95
N ASP A 107 2.35 -22.32 -12.55
CA ASP A 107 2.36 -23.66 -13.15
C ASP A 107 1.25 -24.51 -12.53
N ILE A 108 0.24 -24.82 -13.34
CA ILE A 108 -0.97 -25.56 -12.90
C ILE A 108 -0.83 -27.07 -13.07
N VAL A 109 0.22 -27.56 -13.72
CA VAL A 109 0.49 -29.01 -13.85
C VAL A 109 1.18 -29.56 -12.61
N ALA A 110 1.88 -28.70 -11.89
CA ALA A 110 2.50 -29.07 -10.62
C ALA A 110 1.45 -29.35 -9.53
N GLU A 111 1.69 -30.34 -8.69
CA GLU A 111 0.86 -30.66 -7.52
C GLU A 111 1.66 -30.48 -6.21
N PRO A 112 1.32 -29.50 -5.34
CA PRO A 112 0.36 -28.41 -5.59
C PRO A 112 0.86 -27.43 -6.66
N PRO A 113 -0.03 -26.62 -7.27
CA PRO A 113 0.34 -25.54 -8.20
C PRO A 113 1.47 -24.66 -7.67
N ARG A 114 2.34 -24.17 -8.56
CA ARG A 114 3.55 -23.42 -8.15
C ARG A 114 3.64 -22.07 -8.81
N ILE A 115 3.98 -21.07 -8.02
CA ILE A 115 4.36 -19.73 -8.50
C ILE A 115 5.78 -19.85 -9.06
N GLU A 116 5.95 -19.66 -10.36
CA GLU A 116 7.24 -19.73 -11.03
C GLU A 116 7.88 -18.36 -11.23
N ASN A 117 7.07 -17.31 -11.49
CA ASN A 117 7.53 -15.94 -11.64
C ASN A 117 6.58 -14.98 -10.94
N ILE A 118 7.14 -13.83 -10.50
CA ILE A 118 6.40 -12.68 -10.00
C ILE A 118 6.60 -11.58 -11.02
N LEU A 119 5.51 -10.99 -11.50
CA LEU A 119 5.56 -9.95 -12.52
C LEU A 119 5.90 -8.58 -11.89
N PRO A 120 6.45 -7.64 -12.67
CA PRO A 120 6.76 -6.29 -12.18
C PRO A 120 5.53 -5.61 -11.56
N ARG A 121 5.75 -4.92 -10.45
CA ARG A 121 4.71 -4.17 -9.74
C ARG A 121 4.55 -2.78 -10.35
N LYS A 122 3.30 -2.33 -10.52
CA LYS A 122 2.96 -0.94 -10.86
C LYS A 122 3.24 -0.01 -9.69
N ASN A 123 2.86 -0.43 -8.48
CA ASN A 123 3.05 0.28 -7.23
C ASN A 123 3.01 -0.70 -6.04
N THR A 124 3.31 -0.19 -4.85
CA THR A 124 3.23 -0.96 -3.60
C THR A 124 2.58 -0.11 -2.53
N LEU A 125 1.63 -0.70 -1.80
CA LEU A 125 1.09 -0.09 -0.59
C LEU A 125 1.97 -0.47 0.59
N THR A 126 2.63 0.52 1.17
CA THR A 126 3.68 0.31 2.16
C THR A 126 3.24 0.75 3.56
N ARG A 127 3.58 -0.03 4.57
CA ARG A 127 3.38 0.31 5.97
C ARG A 127 4.71 0.52 6.67
N TYR A 128 4.84 1.68 7.32
CA TYR A 128 5.97 2.00 8.18
C TYR A 128 5.61 1.69 9.64
N LEU A 129 6.35 0.78 10.28
CA LEU A 129 6.14 0.38 11.67
C LEU A 129 7.15 1.10 12.58
N GLY A 130 6.66 2.13 13.29
CA GLY A 130 7.33 2.74 14.44
C GLY A 130 8.67 3.46 14.18
N SER A 131 9.20 4.10 15.24
CA SER A 131 10.37 4.99 15.22
C SER A 131 11.72 4.30 15.17
N ASN A 132 11.81 2.98 15.25
CA ASN A 132 13.07 2.25 15.32
C ASN A 132 13.30 1.40 14.07
N PHE A 133 13.94 1.99 13.03
CA PHE A 133 14.69 1.32 11.94
C PHE A 133 14.13 -0.01 11.37
N GLN A 134 12.84 -0.27 11.48
CA GLN A 134 12.26 -1.43 10.81
C GLN A 134 12.01 -1.09 9.35
N ARG A 135 12.50 -1.95 8.47
CA ARG A 135 12.28 -1.85 7.03
C ARG A 135 10.78 -1.73 6.75
N PRO A 136 10.38 -0.88 5.78
CA PRO A 136 8.99 -0.79 5.38
C PRO A 136 8.44 -2.17 5.00
N THR A 137 7.20 -2.45 5.40
CA THR A 137 6.52 -3.70 5.07
C THR A 137 5.55 -3.46 3.94
N ILE A 138 5.72 -4.15 2.82
CA ILE A 138 4.75 -4.12 1.72
C ILE A 138 3.50 -4.87 2.17
N LEU A 139 2.36 -4.17 2.22
CA LEU A 139 1.06 -4.74 2.55
C LEU A 139 0.38 -5.34 1.33
N ALA A 140 0.45 -4.63 0.21
CA ALA A 140 -0.12 -5.04 -1.05
C ALA A 140 0.64 -4.41 -2.23
N ALA A 141 0.40 -4.93 -3.43
CA ALA A 141 0.94 -4.42 -4.69
C ALA A 141 -0.18 -4.24 -5.72
N ASN A 142 0.08 -3.40 -6.74
CA ASN A 142 -0.80 -3.20 -7.88
C ASN A 142 -2.22 -2.72 -7.46
N ILE A 143 -2.29 -1.78 -6.52
CA ILE A 143 -3.54 -1.16 -6.07
C ILE A 143 -3.82 0.06 -6.96
N ASP A 144 -5.06 0.20 -7.43
CA ASP A 144 -5.42 1.30 -8.31
C ASP A 144 -5.69 2.59 -7.57
N GLN A 145 -6.33 2.51 -6.38
CA GLN A 145 -6.72 3.72 -5.67
C GLN A 145 -6.88 3.54 -4.15
N VAL A 146 -6.62 4.62 -3.43
CA VAL A 146 -6.89 4.77 -1.99
C VAL A 146 -8.13 5.62 -1.79
N ILE A 147 -9.13 5.09 -1.10
CA ILE A 147 -10.33 5.81 -0.70
C ILE A 147 -10.11 6.41 0.68
N VAL A 148 -9.72 7.68 0.71
CA VAL A 148 -9.48 8.44 1.94
C VAL A 148 -10.82 8.83 2.55
N THR A 149 -11.27 8.05 3.54
CA THR A 149 -12.58 8.22 4.16
C THR A 149 -12.46 9.07 5.42
N SER A 150 -13.07 10.23 5.40
CA SER A 150 -13.30 11.10 6.54
C SER A 150 -14.80 11.18 6.85
N SER A 151 -15.18 11.86 7.93
CA SER A 151 -16.58 12.13 8.26
C SER A 151 -16.73 13.57 8.69
N TRP A 152 -17.89 14.17 8.40
CA TRP A 152 -18.18 15.54 8.86
C TRP A 152 -18.24 15.63 10.39
N ARG A 153 -18.99 14.71 11.01
CA ARG A 153 -19.13 14.58 12.48
C ARG A 153 -19.08 13.11 12.91
N LYS A 154 -18.74 12.87 14.14
CA LYS A 154 -18.70 11.56 14.81
C LYS A 154 -17.85 10.50 14.04
N PRO A 155 -16.51 10.73 13.91
CA PRO A 155 -15.70 11.83 14.47
C PRO A 155 -15.75 13.11 13.64
N MET A 156 -15.38 14.26 14.25
CA MET A 156 -15.22 15.52 13.55
C MET A 156 -14.15 15.42 12.47
N ILE A 157 -14.40 16.08 11.34
CA ILE A 157 -13.44 16.17 10.24
C ILE A 157 -12.09 16.71 10.70
N LYS A 158 -11.02 16.09 10.22
CA LYS A 158 -9.63 16.49 10.47
C LYS A 158 -8.88 16.61 9.15
N PRO A 159 -8.89 17.77 8.50
CA PRO A 159 -8.23 17.94 7.21
C PRO A 159 -6.74 17.56 7.22
N GLY A 160 -5.98 17.87 8.29
CA GLY A 160 -4.59 17.45 8.40
C GLY A 160 -4.37 15.92 8.44
N LEU A 161 -5.40 15.13 8.78
CA LEU A 161 -5.34 13.68 8.66
C LEU A 161 -5.60 13.24 7.21
N ILE A 162 -6.49 13.94 6.51
CA ILE A 162 -6.68 13.74 5.06
C ILE A 162 -5.36 14.00 4.34
N ASP A 163 -4.69 15.13 4.62
CA ASP A 163 -3.39 15.49 4.04
C ASP A 163 -2.36 14.38 4.21
N ARG A 164 -2.29 13.74 5.39
CA ARG A 164 -1.38 12.63 5.66
C ARG A 164 -1.68 11.40 4.81
N TYR A 165 -2.95 11.04 4.63
CA TYR A 165 -3.34 9.91 3.76
C TYR A 165 -3.03 10.20 2.30
N LEU A 166 -3.24 11.45 1.85
CA LEU A 166 -2.90 11.87 0.49
C LEU A 166 -1.39 11.82 0.23
N CYS A 167 -0.58 12.28 1.20
CA CYS A 167 0.87 12.16 1.10
C CYS A 167 1.33 10.70 1.03
N LEU A 168 0.73 9.78 1.81
CA LEU A 168 1.05 8.35 1.74
C LEU A 168 0.69 7.75 0.38
N ALA A 169 -0.49 8.06 -0.15
CA ALA A 169 -0.89 7.60 -1.46
C ALA A 169 0.07 8.10 -2.55
N ALA A 170 0.49 9.38 -2.46
CA ALA A 170 1.45 9.97 -3.39
C ALA A 170 2.85 9.33 -3.29
N LEU A 171 3.33 9.00 -2.08
CA LEU A 171 4.60 8.30 -1.89
C LEU A 171 4.60 6.92 -2.53
N ASP A 172 3.48 6.23 -2.45
CA ASP A 172 3.29 4.89 -3.02
C ASP A 172 2.84 4.91 -4.50
N ASN A 173 2.73 6.11 -5.10
CA ASN A 173 2.25 6.32 -6.47
C ASN A 173 0.89 5.66 -6.73
N ILE A 174 -0.06 5.88 -5.82
CA ILE A 174 -1.43 5.37 -5.88
C ILE A 174 -2.40 6.55 -5.94
N ASP A 175 -3.38 6.50 -6.84
CA ASP A 175 -4.42 7.51 -6.95
C ASP A 175 -5.24 7.59 -5.65
N ALA A 176 -5.70 8.79 -5.28
CA ALA A 176 -6.48 9.00 -4.08
C ALA A 176 -7.82 9.68 -4.37
N ILE A 177 -8.89 9.13 -3.79
CA ILE A 177 -10.25 9.70 -3.80
C ILE A 177 -10.61 10.04 -2.36
N ILE A 178 -11.14 11.23 -2.13
CA ILE A 178 -11.57 11.69 -0.81
C ILE A 178 -13.07 11.48 -0.66
N ILE A 179 -13.47 10.86 0.44
CA ILE A 179 -14.88 10.71 0.82
C ILE A 179 -15.12 11.42 2.14
N ILE A 180 -16.11 12.31 2.16
CA ILE A 180 -16.65 12.90 3.38
C ILE A 180 -17.98 12.21 3.68
N ASN A 181 -17.93 11.23 4.57
CA ASN A 181 -19.10 10.45 4.97
C ASN A 181 -19.89 11.13 6.11
N LYS A 182 -21.07 10.59 6.38
CA LYS A 182 -22.00 11.09 7.41
C LYS A 182 -22.47 12.52 7.15
N VAL A 183 -22.67 12.85 5.88
CA VAL A 183 -23.18 14.17 5.49
C VAL A 183 -24.64 14.39 5.89
N ASP A 184 -25.36 13.35 6.26
CA ASP A 184 -26.66 13.39 6.95
C ASP A 184 -26.59 14.11 8.30
N LEU A 185 -25.42 14.20 8.94
CA LEU A 185 -25.17 14.96 10.16
C LEU A 185 -24.73 16.41 9.88
N CYS A 186 -24.74 16.85 8.62
CA CYS A 186 -24.32 18.18 8.23
C CYS A 186 -25.50 19.14 8.26
N GLU A 187 -25.48 20.07 9.20
CA GLU A 187 -26.48 21.13 9.33
C GLU A 187 -26.17 22.33 8.42
N ASP A 188 -24.87 22.52 8.10
CA ASP A 188 -24.34 23.65 7.35
C ASP A 188 -23.44 23.15 6.22
N ARG A 189 -24.02 23.06 5.02
CA ARG A 189 -23.33 22.58 3.82
C ARG A 189 -22.29 23.58 3.29
N GLU A 190 -22.50 24.88 3.49
CA GLU A 190 -21.54 25.91 3.08
C GLU A 190 -20.24 25.78 3.87
N LYS A 191 -20.34 25.61 5.18
CA LYS A 191 -19.18 25.39 6.05
C LYS A 191 -18.45 24.08 5.75
N LEU A 192 -19.18 23.04 5.37
CA LEU A 192 -18.56 21.79 4.90
C LEU A 192 -17.75 22.05 3.63
N GLU A 193 -18.35 22.72 2.63
CA GLU A 193 -17.71 23.05 1.37
C GLU A 193 -16.48 23.93 1.58
N GLU A 194 -16.56 24.99 2.38
CA GLU A 194 -15.41 25.83 2.74
C GLU A 194 -14.27 25.02 3.34
N THR A 195 -14.58 24.01 4.14
CA THR A 195 -13.57 23.18 4.82
C THR A 195 -12.80 22.28 3.85
N VAL A 196 -13.45 21.80 2.78
CA VAL A 196 -12.89 20.73 1.92
C VAL A 196 -12.71 21.10 0.45
N SER A 197 -13.27 22.25 -0.01
CA SER A 197 -13.19 22.69 -1.42
C SER A 197 -11.76 22.79 -1.94
N TYR A 198 -10.80 23.09 -1.07
CA TYR A 198 -9.39 23.14 -1.43
C TYR A 198 -8.93 21.87 -2.12
N TYR A 199 -9.31 20.69 -1.62
CA TYR A 199 -8.89 19.41 -2.24
C TYR A 199 -9.41 19.28 -3.66
N LYS A 200 -10.65 19.68 -3.91
CA LYS A 200 -11.24 19.68 -5.27
C LYS A 200 -10.50 20.67 -6.17
N ASN A 201 -10.20 21.87 -5.65
CA ASN A 201 -9.51 22.92 -6.40
C ASN A 201 -8.08 22.53 -6.80
N VAL A 202 -7.41 21.66 -6.04
CA VAL A 202 -6.06 21.14 -6.35
C VAL A 202 -6.10 19.79 -7.07
N GLY A 203 -7.28 19.37 -7.56
CA GLY A 203 -7.43 18.26 -8.51
C GLY A 203 -7.81 16.90 -7.92
N TYR A 204 -8.11 16.79 -6.62
CA TYR A 204 -8.58 15.54 -6.05
C TYR A 204 -10.08 15.34 -6.32
N THR A 205 -10.46 14.11 -6.62
CA THR A 205 -11.86 13.69 -6.61
C THR A 205 -12.37 13.69 -5.17
N LEU A 206 -13.45 14.43 -4.93
CA LEU A 206 -14.08 14.59 -3.61
C LEU A 206 -15.56 14.22 -3.71
N LEU A 207 -16.00 13.27 -2.89
CA LEU A 207 -17.38 12.84 -2.77
C LEU A 207 -17.96 13.12 -1.39
N TYR A 208 -19.22 13.46 -1.36
CA TYR A 208 -20.04 13.56 -0.15
C TYR A 208 -20.92 12.32 -0.06
N THR A 209 -20.83 11.57 1.03
CA THR A 209 -21.54 10.31 1.17
C THR A 209 -22.28 10.22 2.51
N SER A 210 -23.37 9.47 2.50
CA SER A 210 -24.00 8.98 3.72
C SER A 210 -24.33 7.50 3.56
N ALA A 211 -23.64 6.65 4.31
CA ALA A 211 -23.99 5.24 4.34
C ALA A 211 -25.39 4.98 4.89
N LEU A 212 -25.93 5.92 5.70
CA LEU A 212 -27.28 5.82 6.27
C LEU A 212 -28.37 6.13 5.21
N THR A 213 -28.26 7.26 4.52
CA THR A 213 -29.28 7.72 3.56
C THR A 213 -29.08 7.15 2.16
N GLY A 214 -27.84 6.79 1.80
CA GLY A 214 -27.46 6.37 0.44
C GLY A 214 -26.92 7.51 -0.42
N GLU A 215 -26.88 8.75 0.08
CA GLU A 215 -26.32 9.89 -0.65
C GLU A 215 -24.89 9.59 -1.12
N GLY A 216 -24.58 9.83 -2.41
CA GLY A 216 -23.25 9.68 -3.00
C GLY A 216 -22.73 8.24 -3.14
N ILE A 217 -23.54 7.23 -2.81
CA ILE A 217 -23.10 5.83 -2.89
C ILE A 217 -23.05 5.34 -4.34
N ASP A 218 -23.96 5.75 -5.19
CA ASP A 218 -23.98 5.36 -6.61
C ASP A 218 -22.78 5.96 -7.37
N GLU A 219 -22.42 7.21 -7.07
CA GLU A 219 -21.22 7.85 -7.63
C GLU A 219 -19.95 7.11 -7.18
N LEU A 220 -19.89 6.74 -5.90
CA LEU A 220 -18.78 5.96 -5.36
C LEU A 220 -18.69 4.59 -6.02
N TYR A 221 -19.82 3.91 -6.23
CA TYR A 221 -19.89 2.62 -6.91
C TYR A 221 -19.24 2.68 -8.31
N GLU A 222 -19.56 3.69 -9.12
CA GLU A 222 -18.98 3.85 -10.46
C GLU A 222 -17.45 4.12 -10.40
N LEU A 223 -16.96 4.81 -9.37
CA LEU A 223 -15.52 5.03 -9.17
C LEU A 223 -14.76 3.78 -8.72
N LEU A 224 -15.45 2.85 -8.06
CA LEU A 224 -14.86 1.59 -7.58
C LEU A 224 -14.91 0.46 -8.60
N LYS A 225 -15.80 0.56 -9.58
CA LYS A 225 -16.06 -0.49 -10.56
C LYS A 225 -14.82 -0.87 -11.36
N ASN A 226 -14.51 -2.17 -11.38
CA ASN A 226 -13.32 -2.74 -12.03
C ASN A 226 -11.97 -2.16 -11.52
N ARG A 227 -11.94 -1.65 -10.28
CA ARG A 227 -10.72 -1.11 -9.65
C ARG A 227 -10.41 -1.81 -8.35
N ASP A 228 -9.12 -1.95 -8.08
CA ASP A 228 -8.62 -2.44 -6.81
C ASP A 228 -8.45 -1.29 -5.85
N SER A 229 -9.25 -1.29 -4.81
CA SER A 229 -9.40 -0.14 -3.92
C SER A 229 -9.10 -0.50 -2.47
N VAL A 230 -8.45 0.41 -1.75
CA VAL A 230 -8.25 0.30 -0.31
C VAL A 230 -8.93 1.46 0.41
N PHE A 231 -9.76 1.15 1.41
CA PHE A 231 -10.37 2.17 2.26
C PHE A 231 -9.47 2.50 3.43
N SER A 232 -9.03 3.75 3.48
CA SER A 232 -8.21 4.30 4.56
C SER A 232 -8.93 5.44 5.28
N GLY A 233 -8.64 5.66 6.55
CA GLY A 233 -9.30 6.72 7.33
C GLY A 233 -9.41 6.38 8.81
N GLN A 234 -9.72 7.39 9.62
CA GLN A 234 -9.89 7.27 11.07
C GLN A 234 -10.96 6.21 11.43
N SER A 235 -10.83 5.58 12.60
CA SER A 235 -11.89 4.73 13.14
C SER A 235 -13.18 5.54 13.34
N GLY A 236 -14.32 4.92 13.08
CA GLY A 236 -15.62 5.56 13.22
C GLY A 236 -16.06 6.47 12.07
N THR A 237 -15.26 6.65 11.01
CA THR A 237 -15.67 7.44 9.82
C THR A 237 -16.72 6.74 8.95
N GLY A 238 -17.02 5.47 9.23
CA GLY A 238 -18.07 4.73 8.54
C GLY A 238 -17.60 3.91 7.33
N LYS A 239 -16.30 3.56 7.26
CA LYS A 239 -15.76 2.70 6.19
C LYS A 239 -16.53 1.39 6.02
N SER A 240 -16.67 0.61 7.10
CA SER A 240 -17.42 -0.65 7.07
C SER A 240 -18.89 -0.44 6.66
N SER A 241 -19.50 0.65 7.10
CA SER A 241 -20.90 0.96 6.73
C SER A 241 -21.04 1.27 5.24
N ILE A 242 -20.09 2.03 4.66
CA ILE A 242 -20.04 2.31 3.21
C ILE A 242 -19.82 1.00 2.44
N ILE A 243 -18.84 0.19 2.86
CA ILE A 243 -18.53 -1.09 2.21
C ILE A 243 -19.72 -2.03 2.24
N ASN A 244 -20.40 -2.17 3.39
CA ASN A 244 -21.60 -2.99 3.50
C ASN A 244 -22.77 -2.47 2.68
N ARG A 245 -22.83 -1.15 2.42
CA ARG A 245 -23.85 -0.56 1.56
C ARG A 245 -23.58 -0.87 0.08
N LEU A 246 -22.30 -0.84 -0.33
CA LEU A 246 -21.85 -1.18 -1.68
C LEU A 246 -21.96 -2.67 -1.98
N GLU A 247 -21.60 -3.50 -1.01
CA GLU A 247 -21.55 -4.96 -1.12
C GLU A 247 -22.08 -5.61 0.18
N PRO A 248 -23.42 -5.74 0.29
CA PRO A 248 -24.05 -6.27 1.52
C PRO A 248 -23.61 -7.69 1.91
N SER A 249 -23.15 -8.47 0.92
CA SER A 249 -22.67 -9.84 1.15
C SER A 249 -21.44 -9.93 2.05
N LEU A 250 -20.64 -8.86 2.14
CA LEU A 250 -19.42 -8.82 2.96
C LEU A 250 -19.71 -8.75 4.47
N ASN A 251 -20.83 -8.15 4.86
CA ASN A 251 -21.30 -8.04 6.24
C ASN A 251 -20.19 -7.71 7.26
N LEU A 252 -19.40 -6.68 6.96
CA LEU A 252 -18.29 -6.25 7.81
C LEU A 252 -18.81 -5.72 9.16
N PRO A 253 -18.12 -6.00 10.29
CA PRO A 253 -18.51 -5.45 11.58
C PRO A 253 -18.45 -3.92 11.58
N THR A 254 -19.53 -3.28 12.04
CA THR A 254 -19.62 -1.84 12.26
C THR A 254 -19.35 -1.48 13.71
N ALA A 255 -19.03 -0.19 14.02
CA ALA A 255 -18.65 0.25 15.37
C ALA A 255 -19.72 -0.06 16.44
N GLU A 256 -21.00 -0.01 16.10
CA GLU A 256 -22.10 -0.33 17.02
C GLU A 256 -22.13 -1.79 17.44
N VAL A 257 -21.57 -2.70 16.60
CA VAL A 257 -21.49 -4.15 16.88
C VAL A 257 -20.17 -4.51 17.56
N SER A 258 -19.10 -3.70 17.36
CA SER A 258 -17.78 -3.99 17.94
C SER A 258 -17.70 -3.75 19.44
N ASP A 259 -18.52 -2.85 20.01
CA ASP A 259 -18.58 -2.61 21.45
C ASP A 259 -19.20 -3.79 22.23
N TYR A 260 -19.97 -4.64 21.54
CA TYR A 260 -20.58 -5.83 22.16
C TYR A 260 -19.71 -7.09 22.07
N ASN A 261 -18.70 -7.12 21.21
CA ASN A 261 -17.89 -8.31 20.90
C ASN A 261 -16.42 -8.25 21.35
N GLU A 262 -16.06 -7.47 22.37
CA GLU A 262 -14.68 -7.44 22.90
C GLU A 262 -14.20 -8.76 23.57
N LYS A 263 -15.01 -9.83 23.55
CA LYS A 263 -14.59 -11.17 23.99
C LYS A 263 -14.55 -12.15 22.81
N GLY A 264 -13.43 -12.16 22.09
CA GLY A 264 -12.95 -13.34 21.40
C GLY A 264 -13.60 -13.68 20.07
N LYS A 265 -13.21 -13.01 18.98
CA LYS A 265 -13.14 -13.65 17.67
C LYS A 265 -12.04 -12.98 16.82
N HIS A 266 -11.17 -13.83 16.29
CA HIS A 266 -10.07 -13.63 15.39
C HIS A 266 -10.07 -12.28 14.64
N THR A 267 -9.26 -11.34 15.13
CA THR A 267 -8.84 -10.20 14.33
C THR A 267 -8.06 -10.79 13.15
N THR A 268 -8.60 -10.69 11.96
CA THR A 268 -7.92 -11.08 10.71
C THR A 268 -6.55 -10.41 10.70
N THR A 269 -5.50 -11.18 10.85
CA THR A 269 -4.11 -10.66 10.92
C THR A 269 -3.46 -10.57 9.55
N SER A 270 -4.14 -11.05 8.50
CA SER A 270 -3.65 -11.13 7.13
C SER A 270 -4.35 -10.10 6.23
N THR A 271 -3.57 -9.49 5.34
CA THR A 271 -4.09 -8.68 4.23
C THR A 271 -4.72 -9.60 3.20
N ILE A 272 -5.89 -9.23 2.66
CA ILE A 272 -6.61 -10.00 1.66
C ILE A 272 -7.24 -9.08 0.60
N LEU A 273 -7.23 -9.50 -0.66
CA LEU A 273 -8.02 -8.93 -1.74
C LEU A 273 -9.34 -9.68 -1.86
N ILE A 274 -10.44 -8.99 -1.65
CA ILE A 274 -11.81 -9.51 -1.72
C ILE A 274 -12.43 -9.03 -3.02
N PRO A 275 -12.87 -9.91 -3.93
CA PRO A 275 -13.48 -9.49 -5.17
C PRO A 275 -14.82 -8.78 -4.90
N TRP A 276 -15.04 -7.64 -5.60
CA TRP A 276 -16.34 -7.00 -5.66
C TRP A 276 -17.26 -7.73 -6.64
N SER A 277 -18.57 -7.76 -6.37
CA SER A 277 -19.55 -8.31 -7.33
C SER A 277 -19.63 -7.54 -8.65
N PHE A 278 -19.13 -6.30 -8.64
CA PHE A 278 -19.11 -5.37 -9.79
C PHE A 278 -17.72 -5.22 -10.44
N GLY A 279 -16.81 -6.14 -10.14
CA GLY A 279 -15.44 -6.19 -10.68
C GLY A 279 -14.43 -5.36 -9.90
N GLY A 280 -13.15 -5.74 -9.97
CA GLY A 280 -12.09 -5.24 -9.12
C GLY A 280 -12.15 -5.85 -7.71
N HIS A 281 -11.37 -5.28 -6.77
CA HIS A 281 -11.23 -5.86 -5.43
C HIS A 281 -11.22 -4.79 -4.34
N LEU A 282 -11.72 -5.18 -3.17
CA LEU A 282 -11.47 -4.51 -1.90
C LEU A 282 -10.21 -5.08 -1.26
N LEU A 283 -9.25 -4.23 -0.96
CA LEU A 283 -8.13 -4.62 -0.11
C LEU A 283 -8.55 -4.45 1.37
N ASP A 284 -8.77 -5.57 2.05
CA ASP A 284 -8.96 -5.57 3.49
C ASP A 284 -7.62 -5.77 4.20
N THR A 285 -7.24 -4.76 4.96
CA THR A 285 -5.97 -4.74 5.70
C THR A 285 -6.23 -4.45 7.16
N PRO A 286 -6.04 -5.45 8.05
CA PRO A 286 -6.04 -5.18 9.48
C PRO A 286 -4.89 -4.22 9.81
N GLY A 287 -5.24 -3.02 10.30
CA GLY A 287 -4.25 -2.10 10.85
C GLY A 287 -3.77 -0.93 9.99
N ILE A 288 -4.41 -0.59 8.85
CA ILE A 288 -4.24 0.75 8.22
C ILE A 288 -4.94 1.86 9.05
N LYS A 289 -5.23 1.58 10.31
CA LYS A 289 -5.84 2.56 11.24
C LYS A 289 -4.86 3.67 11.64
N THR A 290 -3.57 3.46 11.50
CA THR A 290 -2.52 4.42 11.89
C THR A 290 -1.67 4.82 10.69
N VAL A 291 -1.75 6.10 10.35
CA VAL A 291 -0.98 6.72 9.28
C VAL A 291 0.35 7.19 9.88
N HIS A 292 1.40 6.41 9.69
CA HIS A 292 2.74 6.83 10.02
C HIS A 292 3.54 7.07 8.74
N LEU A 293 3.90 8.33 8.51
CA LEU A 293 4.93 8.69 7.56
C LEU A 293 6.30 8.42 8.22
N ALA A 294 7.19 7.81 7.51
CA ALA A 294 8.53 7.55 8.01
C ALA A 294 9.39 8.83 7.97
N LYS A 295 10.35 8.95 8.89
CA LYS A 295 11.25 10.11 8.95
C LYS A 295 12.07 10.31 7.66
N ASP A 296 12.42 9.23 7.00
CA ASP A 296 13.15 9.24 5.73
C ASP A 296 12.33 9.78 4.55
N THR A 297 10.99 9.85 4.68
CA THR A 297 10.12 10.46 3.67
C THR A 297 10.03 11.99 3.79
N LYS A 298 10.59 12.60 4.84
CA LYS A 298 10.52 14.04 5.12
C LYS A 298 10.93 14.92 3.93
N SER A 299 11.98 14.55 3.23
CA SER A 299 12.49 15.29 2.06
C SER A 299 11.56 15.25 0.86
N GLN A 300 10.61 14.30 0.80
CA GLN A 300 9.65 14.16 -0.29
C GLN A 300 8.37 14.96 -0.04
N ILE A 301 8.00 15.19 1.23
CA ILE A 301 6.76 15.88 1.62
C ILE A 301 6.58 17.23 0.93
N PRO A 302 7.62 18.11 0.82
CA PRO A 302 7.47 19.40 0.14
C PRO A 302 6.94 19.31 -1.30
N ARG A 303 7.22 18.22 -1.99
CA ARG A 303 6.81 18.02 -3.38
C ARG A 303 5.45 17.35 -3.55
N ILE A 304 5.03 16.57 -2.56
CA ILE A 304 3.83 15.72 -2.66
C ILE A 304 2.67 16.18 -1.78
N PHE A 305 2.88 17.21 -0.93
CA PHE A 305 1.79 17.75 -0.13
C PHE A 305 0.66 18.25 -1.06
N PRO A 306 -0.63 18.01 -0.71
CA PRO A 306 -1.76 18.39 -1.54
C PRO A 306 -1.70 19.84 -2.03
N GLY A 307 -1.70 20.04 -3.35
CA GLY A 307 -1.61 21.34 -4.00
C GLY A 307 -0.20 21.90 -4.20
N PHE A 308 0.85 21.24 -3.67
CA PHE A 308 2.22 21.70 -3.84
C PHE A 308 2.92 21.16 -5.09
N ALA A 309 2.45 20.04 -5.62
CA ALA A 309 3.09 19.35 -6.75
C ALA A 309 3.28 20.24 -7.99
N THR A 310 2.36 21.17 -8.26
CA THR A 310 2.44 22.13 -9.36
C THR A 310 3.27 23.37 -9.04
N LEU A 311 3.45 23.71 -7.77
CA LEU A 311 4.16 24.90 -7.31
C LEU A 311 5.63 24.62 -6.97
N ALA A 312 5.91 23.45 -6.37
CA ALA A 312 7.26 23.08 -5.96
C ALA A 312 8.30 23.14 -7.08
N PRO A 313 8.01 22.73 -8.33
CA PRO A 313 8.95 22.89 -9.45
C PRO A 313 9.25 24.35 -9.83
N LEU A 314 8.44 25.31 -9.41
CA LEU A 314 8.58 26.73 -9.70
C LEU A 314 9.44 27.47 -8.65
N CYS A 315 9.83 26.80 -7.56
CA CYS A 315 10.73 27.37 -6.57
C CYS A 315 12.14 27.54 -7.13
N TYR A 316 12.85 28.55 -6.66
CA TYR A 316 14.24 28.80 -7.08
C TYR A 316 15.17 27.66 -6.66
N PHE A 317 14.99 27.10 -5.45
CA PHE A 317 15.79 25.98 -4.93
C PHE A 317 15.10 24.65 -5.16
N ASN A 318 15.84 23.68 -5.70
CA ASN A 318 15.30 22.33 -5.96
C ASN A 318 14.95 21.55 -4.68
N ASP A 319 15.58 21.86 -3.56
CA ASP A 319 15.35 21.26 -2.24
C ASP A 319 14.55 22.17 -1.30
N CYS A 320 13.79 23.12 -1.86
CA CYS A 320 12.96 24.05 -1.13
C CYS A 320 12.02 23.33 -0.17
N THR A 321 12.10 23.72 1.10
CA THR A 321 11.20 23.20 2.16
C THR A 321 9.93 24.02 2.33
N HIS A 322 9.79 25.11 1.57
CA HIS A 322 8.64 26.04 1.58
C HIS A 322 8.37 26.63 2.96
N THR A 323 9.41 26.83 3.77
CA THR A 323 9.26 27.37 5.14
C THR A 323 9.89 28.74 5.34
N HIS A 324 11.03 29.03 4.69
CA HIS A 324 11.80 30.25 4.89
C HIS A 324 12.60 30.69 3.66
N GLU A 325 12.54 29.90 2.59
CA GLU A 325 13.38 30.15 1.42
C GLU A 325 12.87 31.34 0.59
N GLU A 326 13.79 32.19 0.16
CA GLU A 326 13.51 33.28 -0.77
C GLU A 326 13.09 32.71 -2.15
N HIS A 327 12.23 33.43 -2.86
CA HIS A 327 11.71 33.02 -4.18
C HIS A 327 11.00 31.64 -4.15
N CYS A 328 10.31 31.35 -3.06
CA CYS A 328 9.51 30.14 -2.90
C CYS A 328 8.11 30.35 -3.51
N ALA A 329 7.78 29.58 -4.56
CA ALA A 329 6.46 29.68 -5.22
C ALA A 329 5.29 29.29 -4.31
N VAL A 330 5.52 28.41 -3.33
CA VAL A 330 4.49 28.02 -2.35
C VAL A 330 4.21 29.15 -1.36
N LEU A 331 5.24 29.85 -0.86
CA LEU A 331 5.06 31.00 0.03
C LEU A 331 4.40 32.17 -0.72
N SER A 332 4.79 32.44 -1.96
CA SER A 332 4.11 33.44 -2.79
C SER A 332 2.63 33.10 -3.01
N ALA A 333 2.31 31.83 -3.29
CA ALA A 333 0.92 31.37 -3.43
C ALA A 333 0.12 31.47 -2.11
N LEU A 334 0.78 31.32 -0.96
CA LEU A 334 0.17 31.56 0.36
C LEU A 334 -0.14 33.05 0.55
N GLU A 335 0.80 33.95 0.25
CA GLU A 335 0.61 35.40 0.33
C GLU A 335 -0.49 35.89 -0.60
N GLU A 336 -0.61 35.32 -1.79
CA GLU A 336 -1.67 35.60 -2.75
C GLU A 336 -3.04 34.98 -2.38
N GLY A 337 -3.12 34.20 -1.29
CA GLY A 337 -4.34 33.54 -0.84
C GLY A 337 -4.76 32.31 -1.70
N LYS A 338 -3.92 31.86 -2.65
CA LYS A 338 -4.16 30.65 -3.45
C LYS A 338 -4.05 29.37 -2.61
N ILE A 339 -3.20 29.40 -1.59
CA ILE A 339 -3.12 28.35 -0.55
C ILE A 339 -3.73 28.91 0.72
N PRO A 340 -4.82 28.30 1.25
CA PRO A 340 -5.39 28.70 2.52
C PRO A 340 -4.40 28.54 3.68
N THR A 341 -4.31 29.51 4.57
CA THR A 341 -3.37 29.50 5.71
C THR A 341 -3.47 28.21 6.55
N ASN A 342 -4.69 27.72 6.78
CA ASN A 342 -4.91 26.48 7.53
C ASN A 342 -4.30 25.23 6.83
N ARG A 343 -4.20 25.22 5.49
CA ARG A 343 -3.55 24.15 4.74
C ARG A 343 -2.03 24.23 4.83
N TYR A 344 -1.51 25.45 4.73
CA TYR A 344 -0.07 25.67 4.95
C TYR A 344 0.34 25.30 6.38
N LEU A 345 -0.43 25.66 7.39
CA LEU A 345 -0.18 25.24 8.77
C LEU A 345 -0.25 23.72 8.95
N SER A 346 -1.15 23.04 8.24
CA SER A 346 -1.19 21.56 8.22
C SER A 346 0.10 20.97 7.64
N TYR A 347 0.61 21.56 6.55
CA TYR A 347 1.90 21.18 5.96
C TYR A 347 3.05 21.34 6.96
N VAL A 348 3.20 22.51 7.57
CA VAL A 348 4.26 22.77 8.55
C VAL A 348 4.17 21.82 9.74
N SER A 349 2.96 21.58 10.25
CA SER A 349 2.72 20.60 11.33
C SER A 349 3.12 19.19 10.93
N LEU A 350 2.81 18.77 9.69
CA LEU A 350 3.21 17.49 9.16
C LEU A 350 4.74 17.38 9.07
N LEU A 351 5.40 18.37 8.46
CA LEU A 351 6.85 18.41 8.27
C LEU A 351 7.61 18.37 9.61
N ASN A 352 7.10 19.06 10.64
CA ASN A 352 7.68 19.07 11.98
C ASN A 352 7.44 17.77 12.76
N SER A 353 6.45 16.97 12.38
CA SER A 353 6.16 15.69 13.02
C SER A 353 7.06 14.56 12.52
N LEU A 354 7.83 14.78 11.46
CA LEU A 354 8.81 13.89 10.85
C LEU A 354 10.25 14.34 11.18
#